data_53620fbf607603232fe0d83343a28795
#
_entry.id   53620fbf607603232fe0d83343a28795
#
_cell.length_a   1.000
_cell.length_b   1.000
_cell.length_c   1.000
_cell.angle_alpha   90.00
_cell.angle_beta   90.00
_cell.angle_gamma   90.00
#
_symmetry.space_group_name_H-M   'P 1'
#
loop_
_entity.id
_entity.type
_entity.pdbx_description
1 polymer ?
#
loop_
_entity_poly.entity_id
_entity_poly.type
_entity_poly.pdbx_seq_one_letter_code
_entity_poly.pdbx_strand_id
1 'polypeptide(L)'
;VPSSAASDVYKRQIKGYDEYDKNHYLFNSINIGALIQNPKSEILIGDSLANEMNLSVGDKVKIAIPKTDKTILGNIPRFKTLEVIGVFDLGLYEYDSNLIFLSSELVRKLLLYDEDIYNKIEFFTSSPNEIELFKNKVELETSNLLLNFYSISWKDQNKTLINALKVEKNVMFIILSLIILVASLNIISGLIIFVKEKNKDIGILKTIG
;
A
#
# COMPACT_ATOMS: atom_id res chain seq x y z
N VAL A 1 -22.80 22.51 -23.04
CA VAL A 1 -21.65 22.71 -22.13
C VAL A 1 -22.19 23.28 -20.83
N PRO A 2 -22.13 22.61 -19.68
CA PRO A 2 -22.21 23.28 -18.40
C PRO A 2 -20.81 23.80 -18.05
N SER A 3 -20.63 25.09 -18.17
CA SER A 3 -19.52 25.83 -17.61
C SER A 3 -19.73 25.93 -16.11
N SER A 4 -18.85 25.35 -15.35
CA SER A 4 -18.37 25.64 -14.01
C SER A 4 -18.06 24.35 -13.25
N ALA A 5 -17.22 23.52 -13.82
CA ALA A 5 -16.40 22.66 -12.99
C ALA A 5 -15.11 23.44 -12.72
N ALA A 6 -14.99 24.04 -11.54
CA ALA A 6 -13.69 24.29 -10.98
C ALA A 6 -12.92 22.97 -11.17
N SER A 7 -11.84 22.99 -11.94
CA SER A 7 -11.03 21.81 -12.16
C SER A 7 -10.45 21.44 -10.81
N ASP A 8 -11.04 20.46 -10.14
CA ASP A 8 -10.44 19.83 -9.00
C ASP A 8 -9.11 19.22 -9.48
N VAL A 9 -8.03 19.92 -9.18
CA VAL A 9 -6.69 19.45 -9.51
C VAL A 9 -6.34 18.38 -8.48
N TYR A 10 -6.72 17.15 -8.77
CA TYR A 10 -6.36 16.01 -7.97
C TYR A 10 -4.86 15.74 -8.10
N LYS A 11 -4.16 15.70 -6.98
CA LYS A 11 -2.77 15.25 -6.96
C LYS A 11 -2.74 13.74 -7.11
N ARG A 12 -2.16 13.26 -8.20
CA ARG A 12 -1.99 11.83 -8.48
C ARG A 12 -0.50 11.47 -8.53
N GLN A 13 -0.18 10.26 -8.16
CA GLN A 13 1.18 9.74 -8.24
C GLN A 13 1.41 9.16 -9.64
N ILE A 14 2.39 9.69 -10.35
CA ILE A 14 2.81 9.20 -11.66
C ILE A 14 3.93 8.19 -11.46
N LYS A 15 3.77 6.98 -12.00
CA LYS A 15 4.82 5.98 -12.11
C LYS A 15 5.18 5.77 -13.57
N GLY A 16 6.50 5.79 -13.86
CA GLY A 16 7.03 5.33 -15.13
C GLY A 16 7.26 3.83 -15.06
N TYR A 17 6.93 3.09 -16.10
CA TYR A 17 7.33 1.70 -16.25
C TYR A 17 7.95 1.47 -17.63
N ASP A 18 8.84 0.48 -17.70
CA ASP A 18 9.47 0.08 -18.94
C ASP A 18 8.83 -1.22 -19.45
N GLU A 19 8.55 -1.28 -20.74
CA GLU A 19 7.89 -2.40 -21.41
C GLU A 19 8.67 -3.73 -21.26
N TYR A 20 9.95 -3.63 -20.96
CA TYR A 20 10.85 -4.79 -20.82
C TYR A 20 10.70 -5.53 -19.49
N ASP A 21 10.05 -4.94 -18.49
CA ASP A 21 9.85 -5.59 -17.18
C ASP A 21 8.59 -6.46 -17.18
N LYS A 22 8.68 -7.62 -17.83
CA LYS A 22 7.58 -8.60 -17.93
C LYS A 22 7.08 -9.15 -16.59
N ASN A 23 7.85 -8.96 -15.52
CA ASN A 23 7.48 -9.39 -14.16
C ASN A 23 6.82 -8.29 -13.34
N HIS A 24 6.60 -7.13 -13.92
CA HIS A 24 5.93 -6.05 -13.22
C HIS A 24 4.48 -6.45 -12.91
N TYR A 25 4.04 -6.24 -11.65
CA TYR A 25 2.70 -6.60 -11.19
C TYR A 25 1.56 -5.99 -12.03
N LEU A 26 1.82 -4.89 -12.71
CA LEU A 26 0.88 -4.20 -13.58
C LEU A 26 0.35 -5.09 -14.71
N PHE A 27 1.19 -5.99 -15.25
CA PHE A 27 0.79 -6.85 -16.36
C PHE A 27 -0.38 -7.78 -16.02
N ASN A 28 -0.44 -8.21 -14.76
CA ASN A 28 -1.49 -9.10 -14.27
C ASN A 28 -2.71 -8.35 -13.69
N SER A 29 -2.64 -7.03 -13.62
CA SER A 29 -3.65 -6.20 -12.97
C SER A 29 -4.51 -5.39 -13.95
N ILE A 30 -4.30 -5.54 -15.25
CA ILE A 30 -5.12 -4.84 -16.25
C ILE A 30 -6.45 -5.55 -16.40
N ASN A 31 -7.54 -4.86 -16.06
CA ASN A 31 -8.90 -5.36 -16.18
C ASN A 31 -9.51 -5.09 -17.55
N ILE A 32 -9.28 -3.91 -18.09
CA ILE A 32 -9.90 -3.43 -19.34
C ILE A 32 -8.83 -2.74 -20.18
N GLY A 33 -8.83 -2.99 -21.48
CA GLY A 33 -7.92 -2.35 -22.43
C GLY A 33 -6.62 -3.13 -22.62
N ALA A 34 -5.54 -2.42 -22.86
CA ALA A 34 -4.23 -2.97 -23.18
C ALA A 34 -3.11 -2.23 -22.45
N LEU A 35 -1.89 -2.79 -22.53
CA LEU A 35 -0.68 -2.12 -22.11
C LEU A 35 -0.31 -0.98 -23.06
N ILE A 36 0.49 -0.02 -22.58
CA ILE A 36 0.98 1.10 -23.39
C ILE A 36 1.75 0.56 -24.60
N GLN A 37 1.27 0.93 -25.76
CA GLN A 37 1.92 0.63 -27.07
C GLN A 37 2.63 1.86 -27.61
N ASN A 38 2.02 3.02 -27.45
CA ASN A 38 2.63 4.28 -27.84
C ASN A 38 3.13 5.05 -26.59
N PRO A 39 4.44 4.97 -26.28
CA PRO A 39 5.00 5.57 -25.08
C PRO A 39 4.84 7.08 -24.98
N LYS A 40 4.46 7.77 -26.04
CA LYS A 40 4.39 9.25 -26.09
C LYS A 40 3.02 9.84 -25.77
N SER A 41 1.95 9.04 -25.84
CA SER A 41 0.58 9.55 -25.81
C SER A 41 -0.41 8.76 -24.98
N GLU A 42 -0.01 7.63 -24.41
CA GLU A 42 -0.89 6.68 -23.73
C GLU A 42 -0.68 6.67 -22.22
N ILE A 43 -1.77 6.37 -21.49
CA ILE A 43 -1.81 6.33 -20.03
C ILE A 43 -2.64 5.13 -19.55
N LEU A 44 -2.20 4.53 -18.45
CA LEU A 44 -3.00 3.57 -17.69
C LEU A 44 -3.47 4.25 -16.39
N ILE A 45 -4.73 4.05 -16.06
CA ILE A 45 -5.36 4.60 -14.86
C ILE A 45 -5.95 3.48 -14.01
N GLY A 46 -6.02 3.69 -12.70
CA GLY A 46 -6.67 2.73 -11.80
C GLY A 46 -8.18 2.73 -11.93
N ASP A 47 -8.84 1.60 -11.65
CA ASP A 47 -10.29 1.42 -11.77
C ASP A 47 -11.07 2.42 -10.91
N SER A 48 -10.65 2.64 -9.68
CA SER A 48 -11.27 3.62 -8.79
C SER A 48 -11.19 5.05 -9.35
N LEU A 49 -10.07 5.42 -9.99
CA LEU A 49 -9.90 6.72 -10.63
C LEU A 49 -10.77 6.84 -11.89
N ALA A 50 -10.82 5.77 -12.70
CA ALA A 50 -11.66 5.71 -13.89
C ALA A 50 -13.14 5.94 -13.54
N ASN A 51 -13.63 5.26 -12.50
CA ASN A 51 -14.99 5.39 -12.00
C ASN A 51 -15.26 6.78 -11.41
N GLU A 52 -14.35 7.34 -10.61
CA GLU A 52 -14.48 8.68 -9.99
C GLU A 52 -14.57 9.79 -11.04
N MET A 53 -13.81 9.68 -12.11
CA MET A 53 -13.75 10.67 -13.18
C MET A 53 -14.64 10.35 -14.38
N ASN A 54 -15.38 9.24 -14.37
CA ASN A 54 -16.17 8.72 -15.50
C ASN A 54 -15.34 8.60 -16.78
N LEU A 55 -14.14 8.02 -16.66
CA LEU A 55 -13.24 7.82 -17.78
C LEU A 55 -13.30 6.38 -18.28
N SER A 56 -13.25 6.23 -19.58
CA SER A 56 -13.23 4.93 -20.27
C SER A 56 -11.99 4.83 -21.17
N VAL A 57 -11.67 3.60 -21.58
CA VAL A 57 -10.63 3.37 -22.57
C VAL A 57 -10.96 4.10 -23.88
N GLY A 58 -10.01 4.87 -24.40
CA GLY A 58 -10.18 5.75 -25.56
C GLY A 58 -10.39 7.22 -25.20
N ASP A 59 -10.71 7.54 -23.95
CA ASP A 59 -10.88 8.92 -23.52
C ASP A 59 -9.55 9.68 -23.42
N LYS A 60 -9.61 11.00 -23.58
CA LYS A 60 -8.44 11.88 -23.49
C LYS A 60 -8.40 12.61 -22.16
N VAL A 61 -7.34 12.42 -21.43
CA VAL A 61 -7.07 13.07 -20.15
C VAL A 61 -5.98 14.11 -20.29
N LYS A 62 -6.19 15.27 -19.68
CA LYS A 62 -5.19 16.33 -19.64
C LYS A 62 -4.53 16.35 -18.27
N ILE A 63 -3.24 16.00 -18.22
CA ILE A 63 -2.45 16.05 -16.99
C ILE A 63 -1.67 17.36 -16.89
N ALA A 64 -1.64 17.92 -15.67
CA ALA A 64 -0.82 19.08 -15.34
C ALA A 64 0.49 18.60 -14.67
N ILE A 65 1.60 19.11 -15.14
CA ILE A 65 2.94 18.73 -14.68
C ILE A 65 3.43 19.79 -13.72
N PRO A 66 3.88 19.39 -12.50
CA PRO A 66 4.30 20.34 -11.47
C PRO A 66 5.59 21.09 -11.84
N LYS A 67 6.41 20.54 -12.74
CA LYS A 67 7.62 21.21 -13.18
C LYS A 67 7.25 22.28 -14.22
N THR A 68 7.45 23.53 -13.85
CA THR A 68 7.06 24.70 -14.64
C THR A 68 8.24 25.26 -15.41
N ASP A 69 7.99 25.75 -16.63
CA ASP A 69 8.96 26.55 -17.34
C ASP A 69 8.95 27.97 -16.74
N LYS A 70 10.14 28.48 -16.38
CA LYS A 70 10.29 29.86 -15.94
C LYS A 70 10.15 30.79 -17.16
N THR A 71 9.06 31.52 -17.18
CA THR A 71 8.85 32.56 -18.21
C THR A 71 8.87 33.94 -17.59
N ILE A 72 8.95 34.97 -18.43
CA ILE A 72 8.91 36.40 -18.02
C ILE A 72 7.58 36.70 -17.27
N LEU A 73 6.53 35.95 -17.55
CA LEU A 73 5.19 36.08 -16.94
C LEU A 73 4.98 35.21 -15.69
N GLY A 74 6.03 34.54 -15.22
CA GLY A 74 5.96 33.63 -14.07
C GLY A 74 6.06 32.16 -14.45
N ASN A 75 5.70 31.28 -13.47
CA ASN A 75 5.74 29.84 -13.66
C ASN A 75 4.46 29.36 -14.34
N ILE A 76 4.55 28.93 -15.58
CA ILE A 76 3.41 28.38 -16.33
C ILE A 76 3.41 26.85 -16.21
N PRO A 77 2.34 26.22 -15.68
CA PRO A 77 2.25 24.76 -15.63
C PRO A 77 2.19 24.19 -17.05
N ARG A 78 2.92 23.10 -17.25
CA ARG A 78 2.90 22.36 -18.52
C ARG A 78 1.74 21.38 -18.49
N PHE A 79 1.05 21.25 -19.61
CA PHE A 79 -0.03 20.31 -19.78
C PHE A 79 0.30 19.31 -20.89
N LYS A 80 -0.09 18.06 -20.67
CA LYS A 80 -0.01 17.02 -21.69
C LYS A 80 -1.36 16.29 -21.77
N THR A 81 -1.85 16.15 -22.98
CA THR A 81 -3.04 15.34 -23.25
C THR A 81 -2.60 13.92 -23.61
N LEU A 82 -3.19 12.94 -22.94
CA LEU A 82 -2.90 11.52 -23.08
C LEU A 82 -4.22 10.77 -23.28
N GLU A 83 -4.15 9.63 -23.96
CA GLU A 83 -5.27 8.74 -24.19
C GLU A 83 -5.26 7.58 -23.18
N VAL A 84 -6.37 7.32 -22.55
CA VAL A 84 -6.55 6.18 -21.65
C VAL A 84 -6.61 4.91 -22.49
N ILE A 85 -5.58 4.07 -22.40
CA ILE A 85 -5.53 2.81 -23.18
C ILE A 85 -5.92 1.60 -22.35
N GLY A 86 -5.83 1.68 -21.03
CA GLY A 86 -6.23 0.60 -20.14
C GLY A 86 -6.52 1.07 -18.73
N VAL A 87 -7.30 0.25 -18.05
CA VAL A 87 -7.70 0.41 -16.64
C VAL A 87 -7.16 -0.78 -15.85
N PHE A 88 -6.42 -0.51 -14.79
CA PHE A 88 -5.86 -1.52 -13.90
C PHE A 88 -6.58 -1.54 -12.55
N ASP A 89 -6.55 -2.70 -11.90
CA ASP A 89 -7.04 -2.92 -10.54
C ASP A 89 -5.97 -3.66 -9.72
N LEU A 90 -5.44 -3.00 -8.70
CA LEU A 90 -4.47 -3.57 -7.76
C LEU A 90 -5.15 -4.14 -6.52
N GLY A 91 -6.47 -4.05 -6.42
CA GLY A 91 -7.26 -4.53 -5.30
C GLY A 91 -7.20 -3.63 -4.06
N LEU A 92 -6.66 -2.42 -4.16
CA LEU A 92 -6.56 -1.45 -3.08
C LEU A 92 -7.03 -0.08 -3.58
N TYR A 93 -8.19 0.37 -3.10
CA TYR A 93 -8.78 1.64 -3.48
C TYR A 93 -7.80 2.81 -3.46
N GLU A 94 -6.93 2.87 -2.44
CA GLU A 94 -5.98 3.97 -2.27
C GLU A 94 -4.94 4.02 -3.41
N TYR A 95 -4.52 2.86 -3.94
CA TYR A 95 -3.65 2.79 -5.10
C TYR A 95 -4.43 3.05 -6.39
N ASP A 96 -5.58 2.42 -6.55
CA ASP A 96 -6.39 2.50 -7.77
C ASP A 96 -7.01 3.90 -7.97
N SER A 97 -7.17 4.69 -6.90
CA SER A 97 -7.63 6.08 -7.00
C SER A 97 -6.52 7.10 -7.22
N ASN A 98 -5.27 6.79 -6.83
CA ASN A 98 -4.20 7.79 -6.83
C ASN A 98 -3.04 7.52 -7.79
N LEU A 99 -2.94 6.30 -8.32
CA LEU A 99 -1.81 5.90 -9.13
C LEU A 99 -2.18 5.93 -10.62
N ILE A 100 -1.26 6.42 -11.42
CA ILE A 100 -1.32 6.38 -12.89
C ILE A 100 0.02 5.91 -13.44
N PHE A 101 -0.01 5.15 -14.53
CA PHE A 101 1.19 4.66 -15.18
C PHE A 101 1.37 5.28 -16.56
N LEU A 102 2.61 5.68 -16.82
CA LEU A 102 3.10 6.18 -18.10
C LEU A 102 4.35 5.40 -18.48
N SER A 103 4.79 5.49 -19.72
CA SER A 103 6.11 4.99 -20.08
C SER A 103 7.19 5.79 -19.35
N SER A 104 8.29 5.14 -18.97
CA SER A 104 9.43 5.82 -18.33
C SER A 104 10.02 6.90 -19.22
N GLU A 105 10.01 6.70 -20.53
CA GLU A 105 10.44 7.71 -21.51
C GLU A 105 9.58 8.99 -21.40
N LEU A 106 8.27 8.84 -21.34
CA LEU A 106 7.36 9.98 -21.22
C LEU A 106 7.53 10.68 -19.88
N VAL A 107 7.62 9.94 -18.79
CA VAL A 107 7.82 10.53 -17.44
C VAL A 107 9.11 11.34 -17.39
N ARG A 108 10.22 10.83 -17.92
CA ARG A 108 11.48 11.57 -17.99
C ARG A 108 11.34 12.88 -18.79
N LYS A 109 10.71 12.82 -19.96
CA LYS A 109 10.44 14.02 -20.78
C LYS A 109 9.54 15.03 -20.07
N LEU A 110 8.51 14.57 -19.38
CA LEU A 110 7.60 15.45 -18.64
C LEU A 110 8.29 16.12 -17.45
N LEU A 111 9.16 15.41 -16.76
CA LEU A 111 9.90 15.92 -15.60
C LEU A 111 11.21 16.63 -16.00
N LEU A 112 11.53 16.71 -17.28
CA LEU A 112 12.79 17.29 -17.79
C LEU A 112 14.02 16.65 -17.12
N TYR A 113 14.01 15.32 -17.02
CA TYR A 113 15.17 14.55 -16.61
C TYR A 113 16.02 14.21 -17.84
N ASP A 114 17.32 14.25 -17.64
CA ASP A 114 18.25 13.74 -18.65
C ASP A 114 18.05 12.22 -18.84
N GLU A 115 18.52 11.70 -19.95
CA GLU A 115 18.53 10.26 -20.20
C GLU A 115 19.31 9.58 -19.07
N ASP A 116 18.84 8.42 -18.62
CA ASP A 116 19.44 7.59 -17.56
C ASP A 116 19.30 8.09 -16.10
N ILE A 117 18.51 9.11 -15.83
CA ILE A 117 18.20 9.51 -14.46
C ILE A 117 16.95 8.75 -13.97
N TYR A 118 17.12 8.02 -12.88
CA TYR A 118 16.07 7.35 -12.13
C TYR A 118 16.02 7.91 -10.71
N ASN A 119 14.85 8.25 -10.24
CA ASN A 119 14.66 8.80 -8.89
C ASN A 119 14.32 7.72 -7.85
N LYS A 120 13.99 6.50 -8.29
CA LYS A 120 13.58 5.40 -7.44
C LYS A 120 13.88 4.06 -8.11
N ILE A 121 14.32 3.10 -7.30
CA ILE A 121 14.45 1.68 -7.68
C ILE A 121 13.48 0.90 -6.79
N GLU A 122 12.63 0.09 -7.38
CA GLU A 122 11.71 -0.78 -6.66
C GLU A 122 12.23 -2.21 -6.70
N PHE A 123 12.26 -2.85 -5.52
CA PHE A 123 12.63 -4.25 -5.38
C PHE A 123 11.40 -5.05 -4.98
N PHE A 124 11.18 -6.17 -5.66
CA PHE A 124 10.11 -7.11 -5.35
C PHE A 124 10.71 -8.36 -4.71
N THR A 125 10.10 -8.82 -3.62
CA THR A 125 10.54 -10.01 -2.91
C THR A 125 9.40 -11.00 -2.77
N SER A 126 9.72 -12.29 -2.90
CA SER A 126 8.80 -13.40 -2.63
C SER A 126 8.57 -13.63 -1.13
N SER A 127 9.41 -13.07 -0.26
CA SER A 127 9.34 -13.22 1.20
C SER A 127 9.05 -11.89 1.90
N PRO A 128 7.81 -11.36 1.84
CA PRO A 128 7.49 -10.03 2.38
C PRO A 128 7.66 -9.92 3.90
N ASN A 129 7.64 -11.04 4.64
CA ASN A 129 7.85 -11.03 6.07
C ASN A 129 9.31 -10.74 6.47
N GLU A 130 10.27 -11.08 5.59
CA GLU A 130 11.72 -10.91 5.81
C GLU A 130 12.24 -9.60 5.24
N ILE A 131 11.36 -8.65 4.96
CA ILE A 131 11.71 -7.39 4.29
C ILE A 131 12.80 -6.60 5.03
N GLU A 132 12.86 -6.68 6.36
CA GLU A 132 13.86 -5.98 7.16
C GLU A 132 15.28 -6.56 6.93
N LEU A 133 15.39 -7.89 6.80
CA LEU A 133 16.65 -8.53 6.46
C LEU A 133 17.11 -8.14 5.06
N PHE A 134 16.18 -8.12 4.11
CA PHE A 134 16.45 -7.69 2.75
C PHE A 134 16.89 -6.23 2.69
N LYS A 135 16.17 -5.34 3.40
CA LYS A 135 16.50 -3.92 3.52
C LYS A 135 17.92 -3.70 4.03
N ASN A 136 18.28 -4.35 5.14
CA ASN A 136 19.61 -4.26 5.73
C ASN A 136 20.69 -4.74 4.75
N LYS A 137 20.43 -5.81 3.99
CA LYS A 137 21.37 -6.30 2.98
C LYS A 137 21.56 -5.28 1.85
N VAL A 138 20.49 -4.69 1.33
CA VAL A 138 20.57 -3.65 0.31
C VAL A 138 21.33 -2.44 0.83
N GLU A 139 21.07 -1.98 2.05
CA GLU A 139 21.77 -0.86 2.67
C GLU A 139 23.26 -1.12 2.86
N LEU A 140 23.64 -2.34 3.24
CA LEU A 140 25.03 -2.75 3.35
C LEU A 140 25.74 -2.72 1.99
N GLU A 141 25.15 -3.30 0.97
CA GLU A 141 25.72 -3.34 -0.39
C GLU A 141 25.83 -1.94 -1.01
N THR A 142 24.87 -1.07 -0.72
CA THR A 142 24.83 0.29 -1.27
C THR A 142 25.62 1.31 -0.45
N SER A 143 25.99 0.99 0.79
CA SER A 143 26.77 1.89 1.69
C SER A 143 28.11 2.32 1.11
N ASN A 144 28.72 1.49 0.27
CA ASN A 144 29.98 1.76 -0.41
C ASN A 144 29.82 2.64 -1.67
N LEU A 145 28.60 2.83 -2.12
CA LEU A 145 28.29 3.75 -3.22
C LEU A 145 28.22 5.15 -2.63
N LEU A 146 28.98 6.09 -3.20
CA LEU A 146 29.00 7.52 -2.79
C LEU A 146 27.66 8.24 -3.02
N LEU A 147 26.54 7.51 -3.03
CA LEU A 147 25.20 8.00 -3.30
C LEU A 147 24.38 7.94 -2.02
N ASN A 148 23.69 9.02 -1.69
CA ASN A 148 22.77 9.07 -0.57
C ASN A 148 21.47 8.29 -0.90
N PHE A 149 21.52 6.97 -0.78
CA PHE A 149 20.33 6.14 -0.84
C PHE A 149 19.67 6.03 0.53
N TYR A 150 18.36 6.10 0.56
CA TYR A 150 17.59 5.66 1.71
C TYR A 150 16.57 4.62 1.23
N SER A 151 16.49 3.52 1.96
CA SER A 151 15.57 2.45 1.64
C SER A 151 14.29 2.58 2.45
N ILE A 152 13.16 2.40 1.79
CA ILE A 152 11.83 2.41 2.42
C ILE A 152 11.19 1.07 2.14
N SER A 153 10.85 0.33 3.19
CA SER A 153 10.09 -0.91 3.05
C SER A 153 8.58 -0.64 2.99
N TRP A 154 7.81 -1.63 2.53
CA TRP A 154 6.35 -1.56 2.59
C TRP A 154 5.83 -1.41 4.03
N LYS A 155 6.57 -1.94 5.03
CA LYS A 155 6.25 -1.76 6.45
C LYS A 155 6.45 -0.32 6.91
N ASP A 156 7.49 0.35 6.40
CA ASP A 156 7.75 1.75 6.70
C ASP A 156 6.65 2.65 6.10
N GLN A 157 6.22 2.36 4.88
CA GLN A 157 5.14 3.08 4.22
C GLN A 157 3.81 2.93 4.96
N ASN A 158 3.53 1.73 5.49
CA ASN A 158 2.30 1.40 6.20
C ASN A 158 2.48 1.38 7.73
N LYS A 159 3.42 2.15 8.27
CA LYS A 159 3.77 2.14 9.70
C LYS A 159 2.59 2.36 10.63
N THR A 160 1.68 3.24 10.27
CA THR A 160 0.47 3.53 11.05
C THR A 160 -0.42 2.30 11.13
N LEU A 161 -0.67 1.65 10.00
CA LEU A 161 -1.48 0.42 9.94
C LEU A 161 -0.81 -0.71 10.74
N ILE A 162 0.49 -0.93 10.55
CA ILE A 162 1.24 -1.96 11.27
C ILE A 162 1.21 -1.72 12.78
N ASN A 163 1.32 -0.46 13.23
CA ASN A 163 1.22 -0.12 14.63
C ASN A 163 -0.20 -0.35 15.18
N ALA A 164 -1.24 0.01 14.42
CA ALA A 164 -2.62 -0.27 14.80
C ALA A 164 -2.87 -1.77 15.00
N LEU A 165 -2.41 -2.61 14.07
CA LEU A 165 -2.51 -4.07 14.17
C LEU A 165 -1.74 -4.63 15.38
N LYS A 166 -0.58 -4.06 15.72
CA LYS A 166 0.16 -4.47 16.93
C LYS A 166 -0.61 -4.13 18.21
N VAL A 167 -1.22 -2.95 18.28
CA VAL A 167 -2.04 -2.54 19.42
C VAL A 167 -3.25 -3.45 19.54
N GLU A 168 -3.97 -3.71 18.44
CA GLU A 168 -5.10 -4.64 18.41
C GLU A 168 -4.73 -6.02 18.93
N LYS A 169 -3.64 -6.61 18.44
CA LYS A 169 -3.13 -7.90 18.92
C LYS A 169 -2.86 -7.90 20.42
N ASN A 170 -2.24 -6.84 20.94
CA ASN A 170 -1.95 -6.74 22.38
C ASN A 170 -3.22 -6.63 23.21
N VAL A 171 -4.20 -5.83 22.77
CA VAL A 171 -5.50 -5.69 23.43
C VAL A 171 -6.24 -7.03 23.45
N MET A 172 -6.30 -7.73 22.31
CA MET A 172 -6.91 -9.05 22.23
C MET A 172 -6.24 -10.06 23.16
N PHE A 173 -4.92 -10.03 23.26
CA PHE A 173 -4.18 -10.90 24.19
C PHE A 173 -4.54 -10.60 25.65
N ILE A 174 -4.63 -9.33 26.04
CA ILE A 174 -5.01 -8.93 27.41
C ILE A 174 -6.43 -9.37 27.73
N ILE A 175 -7.38 -9.15 26.82
CA ILE A 175 -8.79 -9.57 26.99
C ILE A 175 -8.87 -11.09 27.18
N LEU A 176 -8.20 -11.85 26.31
CA LEU A 176 -8.18 -13.31 26.38
C LEU A 176 -7.57 -13.80 27.70
N SER A 177 -6.47 -13.19 28.13
CA SER A 177 -5.82 -13.51 29.41
C SER A 177 -6.74 -13.25 30.61
N LEU A 178 -7.50 -12.14 30.57
CA LEU A 178 -8.47 -11.82 31.62
C LEU A 178 -9.63 -12.86 31.70
N ILE A 179 -10.13 -13.24 30.52
CA ILE A 179 -11.20 -14.29 30.45
C ILE A 179 -10.70 -15.59 31.03
N ILE A 180 -9.48 -16.02 30.68
CA ILE A 180 -8.87 -17.25 31.20
C ILE A 180 -8.68 -17.15 32.72
N LEU A 181 -8.24 -16.00 33.23
CA LEU A 181 -8.04 -15.75 34.64
C LEU A 181 -9.36 -15.89 35.41
N VAL A 182 -10.44 -15.24 34.94
CA VAL A 182 -11.77 -15.33 35.60
C VAL A 182 -12.29 -16.76 35.56
N ALA A 183 -12.16 -17.47 34.45
CA ALA A 183 -12.56 -18.86 34.33
C ALA A 183 -11.79 -19.77 35.31
N SER A 184 -10.48 -19.53 35.44
CA SER A 184 -9.63 -20.27 36.39
C SER A 184 -10.06 -20.05 37.85
N LEU A 185 -10.37 -18.83 38.25
CA LEU A 185 -10.87 -18.51 39.57
C LEU A 185 -12.22 -19.20 39.88
N ASN A 186 -13.10 -19.24 38.89
CA ASN A 186 -14.38 -19.96 39.04
C ASN A 186 -14.19 -21.47 39.24
N ILE A 187 -13.27 -22.08 38.48
CA ILE A 187 -12.94 -23.49 38.62
C ILE A 187 -12.33 -23.78 40.01
N ILE A 188 -11.39 -22.95 40.46
CA ILE A 188 -10.76 -23.09 41.79
C ILE A 188 -11.82 -22.98 42.89
N SER A 189 -12.71 -21.99 42.81
CA SER A 189 -13.80 -21.83 43.79
C SER A 189 -14.73 -23.04 43.84
N GLY A 190 -15.12 -23.57 42.69
CA GLY A 190 -15.92 -24.79 42.61
C GLY A 190 -15.22 -26.00 43.20
N LEU A 191 -13.92 -26.17 42.94
CA LEU A 191 -13.15 -27.28 43.54
C LEU A 191 -13.04 -27.17 45.06
N ILE A 192 -12.84 -25.95 45.59
CA ILE A 192 -12.79 -25.74 47.04
C ILE A 192 -14.11 -26.12 47.70
N ILE A 193 -15.25 -25.75 47.12
CA ILE A 193 -16.58 -26.12 47.65
C ILE A 193 -16.75 -27.64 47.60
N PHE A 194 -16.43 -28.27 46.47
CA PHE A 194 -16.54 -29.71 46.29
C PHE A 194 -15.69 -30.50 47.29
N VAL A 195 -14.42 -30.05 47.50
CA VAL A 195 -13.55 -30.71 48.50
C VAL A 195 -14.07 -30.53 49.91
N LYS A 196 -14.64 -29.37 50.27
CA LYS A 196 -15.26 -29.17 51.61
C LYS A 196 -16.47 -30.07 51.84
N GLU A 197 -17.33 -30.25 50.85
CA GLU A 197 -18.48 -31.17 50.95
C GLU A 197 -18.03 -32.63 51.13
N LYS A 198 -17.05 -33.06 50.32
CA LYS A 198 -16.52 -34.43 50.44
C LYS A 198 -15.80 -34.69 51.77
N ASN A 199 -15.07 -33.71 52.29
CA ASN A 199 -14.44 -33.83 53.61
C ASN A 199 -15.50 -34.00 54.76
N LYS A 200 -16.66 -33.33 54.64
CA LYS A 200 -17.75 -33.47 55.56
C LYS A 200 -18.35 -34.91 55.54
N ASP A 201 -18.57 -35.46 54.34
CA ASP A 201 -19.06 -36.78 54.10
C ASP A 201 -18.09 -37.86 54.65
N ILE A 202 -16.78 -37.64 54.38
CA ILE A 202 -15.75 -38.55 54.95
C ILE A 202 -15.65 -38.42 56.43
N GLY A 203 -15.86 -37.26 57.05
CA GLY A 203 -15.93 -37.08 58.50
C GLY A 203 -17.07 -37.87 59.14
N ILE A 204 -18.24 -37.84 58.50
CA ILE A 204 -19.41 -38.61 58.97
C ILE A 204 -19.14 -40.13 58.88
N LEU A 205 -18.60 -40.58 57.75
CA LEU A 205 -18.22 -41.98 57.55
C LEU A 205 -17.21 -42.47 58.60
N LYS A 206 -16.27 -41.65 58.98
CA LYS A 206 -15.21 -41.93 59.97
C LYS A 206 -15.74 -41.99 61.40
N THR A 207 -16.92 -41.39 61.67
CA THR A 207 -17.58 -41.44 63.01
C THR A 207 -18.52 -42.65 63.20
N ILE A 208 -18.90 -43.28 62.10
CA ILE A 208 -19.81 -44.42 62.08
C ILE A 208 -19.02 -45.74 62.10
N GLY A 209 -17.73 -45.75 61.90
CA GLY A 209 -16.83 -46.88 61.80
C GLY A 209 -16.16 -47.00 60.48
#